data_60307ff97ff2e49bb0d10fe1b289742b
#
_entry.id   60307ff97ff2e49bb0d10fe1b289742b
#
_cell.length_a   1.000
_cell.length_b   1.000
_cell.length_c   1.000
_cell.angle_alpha   90.00
_cell.angle_beta   90.00
_cell.angle_gamma   90.00
#
_symmetry.space_group_name_H-M   'P 1'
#
loop_
_entity.id
_entity.type
_entity.pdbx_description
1 polymer ?
#
loop_
_entity_poly.entity_id
_entity_poly.type
_entity_poly.pdbx_seq_one_letter_code
_entity_poly.pdbx_strand_id
1 'polypeptide(L)'
;MRASFFQASESLPEGSVFVNAGHYGNFSLIPFFFTPYSHSFLLFLRQINETIILYKHMANVIKLRKGLDINLKGKAAEEFFSVKEPGFYSLVPDDFTGVTPKVVVKEQEYVMAGGPLFIDKNHPELKFVSPVSGVVTSVERGARRKVMNIVVEAAAEQDYEEFGKMDPSKMSAQQVKEALLNAGMFAFIRQRPYDVIADPTVEPKAIFVSAFDSNPLAPDFEFALKGEEANFQTGLDALAKMAKTYLNISVKQKAAALTQAKNVTITAFDGPHPAR
;
A
#
# COMPACT_ATOMS: atom_id res chain seq x y z
N MET A 1 -3.18 -1.76 2.03
CA MET A 1 -2.14 -1.19 1.15
C MET A 1 -2.51 0.25 0.86
N ARG A 2 -1.60 1.21 1.05
CA ARG A 2 -1.88 2.63 0.74
C ARG A 2 -1.18 3.00 -0.56
N ALA A 3 -1.91 3.45 -1.56
CA ALA A 3 -1.35 4.07 -2.75
C ALA A 3 -1.51 5.59 -2.66
N SER A 4 -0.47 6.33 -3.03
CA SER A 4 -0.46 7.80 -2.92
C SER A 4 -0.11 8.45 -4.26
N PHE A 5 -0.86 9.47 -4.64
CA PHE A 5 -0.59 10.31 -5.80
C PHE A 5 0.31 11.49 -5.44
N PHE A 6 1.23 11.80 -6.30
CA PHE A 6 2.07 12.99 -6.18
C PHE A 6 1.82 13.94 -7.35
N GLN A 7 1.30 15.12 -7.07
CA GLN A 7 1.22 16.23 -8.00
C GLN A 7 2.40 17.17 -7.69
N ALA A 8 3.36 17.31 -8.59
CA ALA A 8 4.43 18.27 -8.39
C ALA A 8 3.88 19.68 -8.64
N SER A 9 3.91 20.53 -7.64
CA SER A 9 3.89 21.97 -7.83
C SER A 9 5.21 22.40 -8.48
N GLU A 10 5.15 23.34 -9.39
CA GLU A 10 6.31 23.98 -9.98
C GLU A 10 7.23 24.54 -8.91
N SER A 11 8.55 24.41 -9.15
CA SER A 11 9.68 24.87 -8.31
C SER A 11 10.11 23.94 -7.17
N LEU A 12 10.86 22.90 -7.52
CA LEU A 12 11.91 22.41 -6.65
C LEU A 12 13.20 23.18 -6.96
N PRO A 13 13.89 23.74 -5.95
CA PRO A 13 15.20 24.32 -6.16
C PRO A 13 16.18 23.24 -6.62
N GLU A 14 17.05 23.60 -7.58
CA GLU A 14 18.19 22.81 -7.98
C GLU A 14 19.08 22.52 -6.77
N GLY A 15 19.15 21.28 -6.38
CA GLY A 15 19.90 20.79 -5.24
C GLY A 15 19.92 19.29 -5.25
N SER A 16 20.31 18.69 -6.39
CA SER A 16 20.65 17.28 -6.48
C SER A 16 21.83 16.99 -5.56
N VAL A 17 21.57 16.37 -4.41
CA VAL A 17 22.63 15.83 -3.58
C VAL A 17 23.15 14.59 -4.28
N PHE A 18 24.17 14.78 -5.10
CA PHE A 18 25.04 13.72 -5.57
C PHE A 18 25.81 13.18 -4.38
N VAL A 19 25.46 12.01 -3.89
CA VAL A 19 26.37 11.27 -3.01
C VAL A 19 27.44 10.63 -3.88
N ASN A 20 28.57 11.30 -3.93
CA ASN A 20 29.79 10.81 -4.54
C ASN A 20 30.19 9.49 -3.87
N ALA A 21 30.24 8.40 -4.63
CA ALA A 21 30.81 7.14 -4.21
C ALA A 21 32.32 7.31 -4.10
N GLY A 22 32.77 7.78 -2.93
CA GLY A 22 34.18 7.90 -2.59
C GLY A 22 34.83 6.54 -2.50
N HIS A 23 35.87 6.39 -3.27
CA HIS A 23 36.99 5.46 -3.20
C HIS A 23 36.98 4.51 -2.00
N TYR A 24 36.76 3.23 -2.27
CA TYR A 24 37.30 2.17 -1.40
C TYR A 24 38.68 1.78 -1.87
N GLY A 25 39.63 2.13 -1.00
CA GLY A 25 41.06 1.83 -1.18
C GLY A 25 41.37 0.33 -1.30
N ASN A 26 42.48 0.08 -1.93
CA ASN A 26 43.15 -1.20 -2.16
C ASN A 26 43.17 -2.08 -0.93
N PHE A 27 42.47 -3.22 -0.99
CA PHE A 27 42.73 -4.33 -0.08
C PHE A 27 43.91 -5.17 -0.66
N SER A 28 45.04 -5.10 0.00
CA SER A 28 46.13 -5.99 -0.25
C SER A 28 45.76 -7.43 0.12
N LEU A 29 45.99 -8.36 -0.81
CA LEU A 29 45.84 -9.79 -0.62
C LEU A 29 46.83 -10.27 0.44
N ILE A 30 46.32 -10.67 1.60
CA ILE A 30 47.06 -11.46 2.56
C ILE A 30 46.80 -12.93 2.21
N PRO A 31 47.86 -13.76 1.98
CA PRO A 31 47.65 -15.18 1.72
C PRO A 31 47.29 -15.90 3.03
N PHE A 32 46.03 -16.27 3.17
CA PHE A 32 45.63 -17.18 4.26
C PHE A 32 45.79 -18.63 3.83
N PHE A 33 46.59 -19.37 4.60
CA PHE A 33 46.72 -20.81 4.50
C PHE A 33 45.38 -21.52 4.69
N PHE A 34 45.00 -22.34 3.73
CA PHE A 34 43.83 -23.17 3.76
C PHE A 34 43.94 -24.29 4.80
N THR A 35 43.14 -24.24 5.85
CA THR A 35 42.68 -25.43 6.58
C THR A 35 41.22 -25.71 6.21
N PRO A 36 40.78 -26.97 6.10
CA PRO A 36 39.42 -27.27 5.65
C PRO A 36 38.43 -26.89 6.74
N TYR A 37 37.84 -25.69 6.63
CA TYR A 37 36.83 -25.21 7.54
C TYR A 37 35.45 -25.76 7.18
N SER A 38 34.75 -26.15 8.23
CA SER A 38 33.48 -26.80 8.31
C SER A 38 32.40 -26.21 7.37
N HIS A 39 31.44 -27.04 7.03
CA HIS A 39 30.22 -26.74 6.26
C HIS A 39 29.55 -25.41 6.67
N SER A 40 29.67 -25.00 7.92
CA SER A 40 29.16 -23.75 8.48
C SER A 40 29.77 -22.48 7.89
N PHE A 41 31.06 -22.50 7.53
CA PHE A 41 31.70 -21.31 6.93
C PHE A 41 31.31 -21.10 5.47
N LEU A 42 31.14 -22.19 4.73
CA LEU A 42 30.62 -22.12 3.36
C LEU A 42 29.15 -21.64 3.33
N LEU A 43 28.33 -22.06 4.29
CA LEU A 43 26.97 -21.55 4.45
C LEU A 43 26.94 -20.05 4.81
N PHE A 44 27.86 -19.62 5.68
CA PHE A 44 27.99 -18.20 6.05
C PHE A 44 28.45 -17.34 4.85
N LEU A 45 29.42 -17.80 4.06
CA LEU A 45 29.87 -17.12 2.84
C LEU A 45 28.76 -17.10 1.76
N ARG A 46 27.98 -18.18 1.65
CA ARG A 46 26.85 -18.26 0.75
C ARG A 46 25.75 -17.24 1.16
N GLN A 47 25.47 -17.14 2.47
CA GLN A 47 24.51 -16.19 3.02
C GLN A 47 24.95 -14.73 2.84
N ILE A 48 26.26 -14.43 3.00
CA ILE A 48 26.83 -13.12 2.69
C ILE A 48 26.73 -12.82 1.20
N ASN A 49 27.04 -13.78 0.33
CA ASN A 49 26.98 -13.59 -1.12
C ASN A 49 25.54 -13.37 -1.59
N GLU A 50 24.58 -14.11 -1.06
CA GLU A 50 23.16 -13.91 -1.36
C GLU A 50 22.70 -12.52 -0.88
N THR A 51 23.15 -12.07 0.29
CA THR A 51 22.84 -10.73 0.80
C THR A 51 23.48 -9.63 -0.07
N ILE A 52 24.74 -9.81 -0.51
CA ILE A 52 25.42 -8.86 -1.39
C ILE A 52 24.78 -8.84 -2.79
N ILE A 53 24.37 -9.99 -3.31
CA ILE A 53 23.66 -10.08 -4.58
C ILE A 53 22.30 -9.41 -4.48
N LEU A 54 21.56 -9.58 -3.38
CA LEU A 54 20.30 -8.87 -3.12
C LEU A 54 20.52 -7.36 -3.09
N TYR A 55 21.55 -6.87 -2.37
CA TYR A 55 21.92 -5.45 -2.35
C TYR A 55 22.29 -4.91 -3.75
N LYS A 56 22.90 -5.71 -4.59
CA LYS A 56 23.34 -5.32 -5.94
C LYS A 56 22.17 -5.24 -6.93
N HIS A 57 21.05 -5.92 -6.65
CA HIS A 57 19.81 -5.85 -7.44
C HIS A 57 18.83 -4.80 -6.95
N MET A 58 18.99 -4.27 -5.73
CA MET A 58 18.19 -3.16 -5.22
C MET A 58 18.75 -1.85 -5.76
N ALA A 59 18.24 -1.40 -6.91
CA ALA A 59 18.78 -0.28 -7.67
C ALA A 59 18.77 1.07 -6.91
N ASN A 60 17.90 1.23 -5.89
CA ASN A 60 17.75 2.47 -5.14
C ASN A 60 17.56 2.18 -3.64
N VAL A 61 18.61 2.40 -2.83
CA VAL A 61 18.51 2.36 -1.36
C VAL A 61 18.57 3.77 -0.80
N ILE A 62 17.52 4.18 -0.11
CA ILE A 62 17.45 5.47 0.57
C ILE A 62 17.78 5.25 2.05
N LYS A 63 18.87 5.88 2.50
CA LYS A 63 19.30 5.84 3.91
C LYS A 63 18.74 7.02 4.69
N LEU A 64 17.90 6.75 5.67
CA LEU A 64 17.38 7.73 6.61
C LEU A 64 18.29 7.79 7.84
N ARG A 65 18.72 8.99 8.19
CA ARG A 65 19.67 9.21 9.30
C ARG A 65 19.01 9.81 10.55
N LYS A 66 17.83 10.41 10.38
CA LYS A 66 17.09 11.08 11.45
C LYS A 66 15.85 10.26 11.80
N GLY A 67 15.63 10.07 13.05
CA GLY A 67 14.48 9.34 13.55
C GLY A 67 14.82 8.62 14.87
N LEU A 68 13.85 7.93 15.44
CA LEU A 68 13.99 7.17 16.67
C LEU A 68 13.09 5.93 16.59
N ASP A 69 13.71 4.76 16.76
CA ASP A 69 12.94 3.52 16.87
C ASP A 69 12.29 3.42 18.24
N ILE A 70 11.01 3.06 18.23
CA ILE A 70 10.27 2.79 19.46
C ILE A 70 10.40 1.29 19.75
N ASN A 71 11.24 0.95 20.72
CA ASN A 71 11.49 -0.44 21.09
C ASN A 71 10.39 -0.97 21.99
N LEU A 72 9.51 -1.81 21.45
CA LEU A 72 8.55 -2.58 22.24
C LEU A 72 9.16 -3.91 22.67
N LYS A 73 8.77 -4.40 23.84
CA LYS A 73 9.16 -5.72 24.31
C LYS A 73 8.29 -6.78 23.64
N GLY A 74 8.90 -7.66 22.87
CA GLY A 74 8.23 -8.75 22.15
C GLY A 74 7.84 -8.36 20.71
N LYS A 75 7.29 -9.32 20.00
CA LYS A 75 6.73 -9.20 18.64
C LYS A 75 5.34 -9.83 18.60
N ALA A 76 4.49 -9.38 17.68
CA ALA A 76 3.26 -10.10 17.35
C ALA A 76 3.61 -11.48 16.78
N ALA A 77 2.83 -12.49 17.11
CA ALA A 77 2.94 -13.81 16.48
C ALA A 77 2.58 -13.71 14.98
N GLU A 78 3.29 -14.47 14.14
CA GLU A 78 2.98 -14.56 12.72
C GLU A 78 1.88 -15.60 12.51
N GLU A 79 0.68 -15.29 13.01
CA GLU A 79 -0.48 -16.18 12.99
C GLU A 79 -1.72 -15.38 12.57
N PHE A 80 -2.56 -16.02 11.72
CA PHE A 80 -3.89 -15.50 11.44
C PHE A 80 -4.83 -15.91 12.58
N PHE A 81 -5.43 -14.93 13.22
CA PHE A 81 -6.39 -15.18 14.28
C PHE A 81 -7.81 -15.00 13.74
N SER A 82 -8.62 -16.06 13.87
CA SER A 82 -10.03 -15.99 13.49
C SER A 82 -10.83 -15.26 14.57
N VAL A 83 -11.43 -14.15 14.21
CA VAL A 83 -12.32 -13.36 15.07
C VAL A 83 -13.75 -13.62 14.64
N LYS A 84 -14.68 -13.66 15.61
CA LYS A 84 -16.10 -13.70 15.29
C LYS A 84 -16.47 -12.46 14.46
N GLU A 85 -17.14 -12.68 13.35
CA GLU A 85 -17.59 -11.61 12.48
C GLU A 85 -18.56 -10.67 13.23
N PRO A 86 -18.36 -9.34 13.15
CA PRO A 86 -19.29 -8.40 13.73
C PRO A 86 -20.63 -8.40 12.96
N GLY A 87 -21.73 -8.22 13.66
CA GLY A 87 -23.05 -8.11 13.03
C GLY A 87 -23.31 -6.74 12.38
N PHE A 88 -22.54 -5.72 12.75
CA PHE A 88 -22.73 -4.35 12.27
C PHE A 88 -21.40 -3.78 11.77
N TYR A 89 -21.49 -3.08 10.64
CA TYR A 89 -20.37 -2.38 10.03
C TYR A 89 -20.72 -0.90 9.86
N SER A 90 -19.79 -0.03 10.19
CA SER A 90 -20.00 1.41 10.07
C SER A 90 -18.99 2.03 9.11
N LEU A 91 -19.48 2.78 8.14
CA LEU A 91 -18.64 3.59 7.26
C LEU A 91 -18.70 5.05 7.70
N VAL A 92 -17.55 5.60 8.09
CA VAL A 92 -17.40 6.96 8.62
C VAL A 92 -16.82 7.86 7.54
N PRO A 93 -17.57 8.84 7.01
CA PRO A 93 -17.07 9.71 5.94
C PRO A 93 -15.86 10.55 6.34
N ASP A 94 -15.69 10.87 7.61
CA ASP A 94 -14.55 11.64 8.12
C ASP A 94 -13.20 10.92 8.00
N ASP A 95 -13.21 9.59 7.85
CA ASP A 95 -12.00 8.79 7.60
C ASP A 95 -11.43 9.03 6.19
N PHE A 96 -12.25 9.61 5.30
CA PHE A 96 -11.90 9.93 3.93
C PHE A 96 -11.63 11.43 3.77
N THR A 97 -10.41 11.83 4.07
CA THR A 97 -10.00 13.24 4.08
C THR A 97 -10.18 13.91 2.72
N GLY A 98 -10.78 15.10 2.71
CA GLY A 98 -10.99 15.90 1.50
C GLY A 98 -12.32 15.63 0.78
N VAL A 99 -13.12 14.67 1.24
CA VAL A 99 -14.40 14.28 0.64
C VAL A 99 -15.56 15.07 1.24
N THR A 100 -16.48 15.49 0.39
CA THR A 100 -17.78 16.06 0.80
C THR A 100 -18.88 15.00 0.59
N PRO A 101 -19.30 14.27 1.64
CA PRO A 101 -20.14 13.11 1.46
C PRO A 101 -21.57 13.48 1.03
N LYS A 102 -22.07 12.77 0.03
CA LYS A 102 -23.47 12.73 -0.37
C LYS A 102 -23.95 11.30 -0.26
N VAL A 103 -24.76 11.01 0.76
CA VAL A 103 -25.36 9.68 0.97
C VAL A 103 -26.29 9.36 -0.20
N VAL A 104 -26.18 8.14 -0.72
CA VAL A 104 -26.98 7.64 -1.85
C VAL A 104 -27.94 6.52 -1.46
N VAL A 105 -27.89 6.06 -0.22
CA VAL A 105 -28.76 5.02 0.35
C VAL A 105 -29.74 5.60 1.36
N LYS A 106 -30.78 4.84 1.68
CA LYS A 106 -31.78 5.18 2.72
C LYS A 106 -31.72 4.16 3.84
N GLU A 107 -32.19 4.55 5.01
CA GLU A 107 -32.45 3.60 6.09
C GLU A 107 -33.44 2.53 5.64
N GLN A 108 -33.23 1.30 6.09
CA GLN A 108 -33.98 0.08 5.71
C GLN A 108 -33.76 -0.36 4.23
N GLU A 109 -32.82 0.24 3.52
CA GLU A 109 -32.44 -0.21 2.18
C GLU A 109 -31.43 -1.35 2.26
N TYR A 110 -31.61 -2.39 1.44
CA TYR A 110 -30.63 -3.46 1.30
C TYR A 110 -29.53 -3.05 0.33
N VAL A 111 -28.28 -3.33 0.69
CA VAL A 111 -27.12 -3.04 -0.12
C VAL A 111 -26.27 -4.30 -0.29
N MET A 112 -25.66 -4.48 -1.45
CA MET A 112 -24.66 -5.54 -1.69
C MET A 112 -23.29 -5.09 -1.20
N ALA A 113 -22.41 -6.05 -0.87
CA ALA A 113 -21.00 -5.76 -0.63
C ALA A 113 -20.37 -5.20 -1.92
N GLY A 114 -19.77 -4.00 -1.84
CA GLY A 114 -19.32 -3.25 -3.02
C GLY A 114 -20.33 -2.22 -3.53
N GLY A 115 -21.59 -2.23 -3.05
CA GLY A 115 -22.60 -1.23 -3.38
C GLY A 115 -22.29 0.13 -2.73
N PRO A 116 -22.54 1.28 -3.40
CA PRO A 116 -22.19 2.59 -2.89
C PRO A 116 -23.09 3.02 -1.72
N LEU A 117 -22.49 3.43 -0.60
CA LEU A 117 -23.20 4.04 0.54
C LEU A 117 -23.25 5.57 0.44
N PHE A 118 -22.15 6.15 0.02
CA PHE A 118 -22.08 7.58 -0.31
C PHE A 118 -21.08 7.83 -1.43
N ILE A 119 -21.17 8.99 -2.03
CA ILE A 119 -20.28 9.48 -3.08
C ILE A 119 -19.69 10.83 -2.66
N ASP A 120 -18.59 11.26 -3.30
CA ASP A 120 -18.18 12.65 -3.16
C ASP A 120 -19.14 13.57 -3.94
N LYS A 121 -19.57 14.66 -3.32
CA LYS A 121 -20.43 15.65 -3.94
C LYS A 121 -19.75 16.39 -5.10
N ASN A 122 -18.43 16.59 -5.00
CA ASN A 122 -17.64 17.30 -6.01
C ASN A 122 -17.23 16.38 -7.16
N HIS A 123 -17.04 15.08 -6.86
CA HIS A 123 -16.64 14.03 -7.81
C HIS A 123 -17.60 12.85 -7.66
N PRO A 124 -18.78 12.88 -8.29
CA PRO A 124 -19.82 11.85 -8.11
C PRO A 124 -19.39 10.43 -8.55
N GLU A 125 -18.37 10.34 -9.39
CA GLU A 125 -17.75 9.08 -9.80
C GLU A 125 -16.95 8.41 -8.68
N LEU A 126 -16.56 9.16 -7.64
CA LEU A 126 -15.83 8.66 -6.48
C LEU A 126 -16.83 8.06 -5.48
N LYS A 127 -16.87 6.74 -5.44
CA LYS A 127 -17.80 5.95 -4.63
C LYS A 127 -17.12 5.43 -3.38
N PHE A 128 -17.88 5.39 -2.29
CA PHE A 128 -17.50 4.79 -1.01
C PHE A 128 -18.50 3.67 -0.74
N VAL A 129 -18.01 2.44 -0.79
CA VAL A 129 -18.84 1.25 -0.91
C VAL A 129 -18.98 0.50 0.40
N SER A 130 -20.04 -0.27 0.54
CA SER A 130 -20.26 -1.14 1.68
C SER A 130 -19.25 -2.29 1.72
N PRO A 131 -18.64 -2.57 2.87
CA PRO A 131 -17.76 -3.74 3.01
C PRO A 131 -18.52 -5.06 3.09
N VAL A 132 -19.83 -5.03 3.37
CA VAL A 132 -20.69 -6.20 3.53
C VAL A 132 -22.03 -5.97 2.84
N SER A 133 -22.72 -7.06 2.48
CA SER A 133 -24.11 -6.98 2.11
C SER A 133 -25.01 -7.00 3.34
N GLY A 134 -26.14 -6.29 3.27
CA GLY A 134 -27.06 -6.24 4.39
C GLY A 134 -27.98 -5.04 4.32
N VAL A 135 -28.61 -4.73 5.44
CA VAL A 135 -29.60 -3.64 5.55
C VAL A 135 -28.95 -2.41 6.21
N VAL A 136 -29.11 -1.25 5.59
CA VAL A 136 -28.71 0.02 6.21
C VAL A 136 -29.63 0.30 7.39
N THR A 137 -29.13 0.18 8.61
CA THR A 137 -29.91 0.35 9.84
C THR A 137 -30.02 1.80 10.26
N SER A 138 -28.98 2.60 10.04
CA SER A 138 -29.02 4.03 10.36
C SER A 138 -28.08 4.86 9.49
N VAL A 139 -28.48 6.12 9.27
CA VAL A 139 -27.66 7.18 8.71
C VAL A 139 -27.57 8.30 9.74
N GLU A 140 -26.54 8.23 10.59
CA GLU A 140 -26.42 9.18 11.70
C GLU A 140 -25.91 10.54 11.21
N ARG A 141 -26.59 11.59 11.70
CA ARG A 141 -26.27 12.97 11.35
C ARG A 141 -26.03 13.80 12.59
N GLY A 142 -24.90 14.49 12.60
CA GLY A 142 -24.53 15.44 13.65
C GLY A 142 -25.02 16.86 13.38
N ALA A 143 -24.36 17.81 14.01
CA ALA A 143 -24.63 19.24 13.83
C ALA A 143 -24.55 19.64 12.35
N ARG A 144 -25.42 20.57 11.94
CA ARG A 144 -25.53 21.06 10.54
C ARG A 144 -25.78 19.94 9.50
N ARG A 145 -26.42 18.84 9.92
CA ARG A 145 -26.71 17.65 9.10
C ARG A 145 -25.45 16.94 8.56
N LYS A 146 -24.30 17.14 9.19
CA LYS A 146 -23.08 16.41 8.83
C LYS A 146 -23.32 14.91 8.99
N VAL A 147 -22.99 14.11 7.98
CA VAL A 147 -23.06 12.65 8.07
C VAL A 147 -21.92 12.18 8.97
N MET A 148 -22.27 11.51 10.06
CA MET A 148 -21.28 11.00 11.04
C MET A 148 -20.90 9.57 10.70
N ASN A 149 -21.90 8.73 10.46
CA ASN A 149 -21.66 7.35 10.02
C ASN A 149 -22.88 6.80 9.26
N ILE A 150 -22.66 5.70 8.56
CA ILE A 150 -23.68 4.90 7.90
C ILE A 150 -23.47 3.48 8.39
N VAL A 151 -24.48 2.92 9.06
CA VAL A 151 -24.39 1.61 9.69
C VAL A 151 -25.15 0.59 8.85
N VAL A 152 -24.49 -0.53 8.55
CA VAL A 152 -25.05 -1.66 7.82
C VAL A 152 -25.04 -2.88 8.75
N GLU A 153 -26.20 -3.48 8.94
CA GLU A 153 -26.36 -4.78 9.57
C GLU A 153 -26.06 -5.86 8.53
N ALA A 154 -25.04 -6.67 8.79
CA ALA A 154 -24.58 -7.67 7.84
C ALA A 154 -25.62 -8.80 7.65
N ALA A 155 -25.88 -9.17 6.41
CA ALA A 155 -26.67 -10.34 6.10
C ALA A 155 -25.91 -11.62 6.45
N ALA A 156 -26.63 -12.69 6.79
CA ALA A 156 -26.03 -14.01 7.10
C ALA A 156 -25.34 -14.62 5.88
N GLU A 157 -25.92 -14.42 4.70
CA GLU A 157 -25.32 -14.79 3.41
C GLU A 157 -24.92 -13.50 2.70
N GLN A 158 -23.68 -13.46 2.17
CA GLN A 158 -23.14 -12.26 1.57
C GLN A 158 -23.38 -12.22 0.06
N ASP A 159 -23.98 -11.15 -0.41
CA ASP A 159 -24.17 -10.83 -1.82
C ASP A 159 -23.14 -9.79 -2.26
N TYR A 160 -22.56 -9.98 -3.44
CA TYR A 160 -21.48 -9.12 -3.94
C TYR A 160 -21.88 -8.42 -5.23
N GLU A 161 -21.47 -7.15 -5.36
CA GLU A 161 -21.50 -6.47 -6.65
C GLU A 161 -20.49 -7.12 -7.61
N GLU A 162 -20.95 -7.46 -8.80
CA GLU A 162 -20.11 -8.06 -9.82
C GLU A 162 -19.48 -7.00 -10.72
N PHE A 163 -18.18 -6.75 -10.58
CA PHE A 163 -17.43 -5.82 -11.43
C PHE A 163 -16.81 -6.51 -12.67
N GLY A 164 -16.98 -7.82 -12.79
CA GLY A 164 -16.37 -8.63 -13.84
C GLY A 164 -14.88 -8.91 -13.63
N LYS A 165 -14.35 -9.90 -14.34
CA LYS A 165 -12.92 -10.20 -14.35
C LYS A 165 -12.23 -9.38 -15.44
N MET A 166 -11.27 -8.56 -15.05
CA MET A 166 -10.49 -7.72 -15.94
C MET A 166 -9.01 -8.08 -15.87
N ASP A 167 -8.36 -8.13 -17.03
CA ASP A 167 -6.92 -8.37 -17.14
C ASP A 167 -6.22 -7.01 -17.34
N PRO A 168 -5.48 -6.48 -16.34
CA PRO A 168 -4.81 -5.19 -16.47
C PRO A 168 -3.87 -5.10 -17.67
N SER A 169 -3.31 -6.23 -18.13
CA SER A 169 -2.39 -6.24 -19.26
C SER A 169 -3.05 -5.74 -20.56
N LYS A 170 -4.37 -5.96 -20.70
CA LYS A 170 -5.18 -5.63 -21.87
C LYS A 170 -5.93 -4.30 -21.74
N MET A 171 -5.85 -3.67 -20.57
CA MET A 171 -6.57 -2.43 -20.29
C MET A 171 -5.72 -1.19 -20.57
N SER A 172 -6.40 -0.10 -20.96
CA SER A 172 -5.82 1.23 -20.98
C SER A 172 -5.79 1.84 -19.57
N ALA A 173 -5.00 2.89 -19.36
CA ALA A 173 -4.97 3.63 -18.10
C ALA A 173 -6.36 4.13 -17.66
N GLN A 174 -7.14 4.63 -18.62
CA GLN A 174 -8.49 5.12 -18.37
C GLN A 174 -9.44 4.00 -17.92
N GLN A 175 -9.37 2.82 -18.56
CA GLN A 175 -10.20 1.67 -18.18
C GLN A 175 -9.84 1.15 -16.78
N VAL A 176 -8.54 1.14 -16.41
CA VAL A 176 -8.12 0.78 -15.05
C VAL A 176 -8.67 1.78 -14.04
N LYS A 177 -8.57 3.08 -14.32
CA LYS A 177 -9.10 4.13 -13.44
C LYS A 177 -10.62 3.99 -13.27
N GLU A 178 -11.36 3.77 -14.33
CA GLU A 178 -12.81 3.57 -14.29
C GLU A 178 -13.21 2.32 -13.50
N ALA A 179 -12.45 1.22 -13.65
CA ALA A 179 -12.66 0.02 -12.87
C ALA A 179 -12.46 0.26 -11.37
N LEU A 180 -11.39 0.98 -10.98
CA LEU A 180 -11.13 1.33 -9.59
C LEU A 180 -12.20 2.29 -9.01
N LEU A 181 -12.68 3.25 -9.80
CA LEU A 181 -13.77 4.15 -9.40
C LEU A 181 -15.08 3.39 -9.21
N ASN A 182 -15.43 2.51 -10.14
CA ASN A 182 -16.66 1.74 -10.07
C ASN A 182 -16.68 0.77 -8.88
N ALA A 183 -15.54 0.13 -8.60
CA ALA A 183 -15.40 -0.78 -7.47
C ALA A 183 -15.19 -0.07 -6.12
N GLY A 184 -15.17 1.27 -6.07
CA GLY A 184 -14.88 2.03 -4.85
C GLY A 184 -13.43 1.93 -4.35
N MET A 185 -12.56 1.25 -5.10
CA MET A 185 -11.16 1.05 -4.71
C MET A 185 -10.31 2.32 -4.87
N PHE A 186 -10.75 3.27 -5.69
CA PHE A 186 -10.08 4.56 -5.88
C PHE A 186 -10.05 5.38 -4.57
N ALA A 187 -10.99 5.17 -3.67
CA ALA A 187 -11.07 5.80 -2.35
C ALA A 187 -9.85 5.51 -1.44
N PHE A 188 -9.06 4.49 -1.76
CA PHE A 188 -7.82 4.16 -1.02
C PHE A 188 -6.57 4.83 -1.58
N ILE A 189 -6.68 5.56 -2.69
CA ILE A 189 -5.58 6.30 -3.30
C ILE A 189 -5.57 7.72 -2.73
N ARG A 190 -4.41 8.13 -2.19
CA ARG A 190 -4.24 9.44 -1.58
C ARG A 190 -3.31 10.33 -2.40
N GLN A 191 -3.68 11.60 -2.51
CA GLN A 191 -2.90 12.62 -3.19
C GLN A 191 -1.99 13.36 -2.20
N ARG A 192 -0.71 13.41 -2.50
CA ARG A 192 0.28 14.20 -1.77
C ARG A 192 0.44 15.59 -2.40
N PRO A 193 0.84 16.61 -1.64
CA PRO A 193 1.31 16.60 -0.23
C PRO A 193 0.19 16.64 0.82
N TYR A 194 -1.05 16.92 0.45
CA TYR A 194 -2.14 17.21 1.40
C TYR A 194 -2.73 15.98 2.10
N ASP A 195 -2.36 14.78 1.65
CA ASP A 195 -2.87 13.49 2.16
C ASP A 195 -4.41 13.38 2.14
N VAL A 196 -5.01 13.92 1.11
CA VAL A 196 -6.45 13.81 0.80
C VAL A 196 -6.71 12.66 -0.16
N ILE A 197 -7.95 12.23 -0.28
CA ILE A 197 -8.35 11.29 -1.34
C ILE A 197 -8.00 11.91 -2.70
N ALA A 198 -7.44 11.10 -3.60
CA ALA A 198 -6.97 11.60 -4.88
C ALA A 198 -8.12 12.11 -5.74
N ASP A 199 -7.88 13.25 -6.40
CA ASP A 199 -8.81 13.81 -7.39
C ASP A 199 -8.78 12.94 -8.66
N PRO A 200 -9.91 12.33 -9.04
CA PRO A 200 -9.97 11.47 -10.22
C PRO A 200 -9.79 12.23 -11.55
N THR A 201 -9.91 13.56 -11.55
CA THR A 201 -9.73 14.37 -12.77
C THR A 201 -8.27 14.71 -13.07
N VAL A 202 -7.39 14.54 -12.07
CA VAL A 202 -5.98 14.87 -12.19
C VAL A 202 -5.16 13.63 -12.57
N GLU A 203 -4.30 13.77 -13.57
CA GLU A 203 -3.34 12.71 -13.92
C GLU A 203 -2.13 12.74 -12.99
N PRO A 204 -1.81 11.62 -12.33
CA PRO A 204 -0.68 11.56 -11.42
C PRO A 204 0.65 11.50 -12.18
N LYS A 205 1.67 12.21 -11.70
CA LYS A 205 3.04 12.06 -12.21
C LYS A 205 3.66 10.72 -11.84
N ALA A 206 3.33 10.22 -10.67
CA ALA A 206 3.81 8.94 -10.16
C ALA A 206 2.87 8.41 -9.07
N ILE A 207 2.88 7.09 -8.90
CA ILE A 207 2.18 6.38 -7.83
C ILE A 207 3.22 5.72 -6.92
N PHE A 208 3.07 5.93 -5.61
CA PHE A 208 3.94 5.31 -4.61
C PHE A 208 3.13 4.28 -3.81
N VAL A 209 3.57 3.04 -3.86
CA VAL A 209 3.00 1.93 -3.09
C VAL A 209 3.96 1.63 -1.95
N SER A 210 3.51 1.77 -0.71
CA SER A 210 4.30 1.43 0.47
C SER A 210 3.95 0.02 0.95
N ALA A 211 4.92 -0.89 0.91
CA ALA A 211 4.80 -2.25 1.37
C ALA A 211 5.55 -2.49 2.70
N PHE A 212 5.85 -1.42 3.42
CA PHE A 212 6.37 -1.47 4.79
C PHE A 212 5.88 -0.28 5.59
N ASP A 213 5.90 -0.43 6.90
CA ASP A 213 5.69 0.65 7.85
C ASP A 213 6.65 0.43 9.03
N SER A 214 7.28 1.49 9.49
CA SER A 214 8.22 1.46 10.62
C SER A 214 7.55 1.73 11.96
N ASN A 215 6.22 1.92 11.99
CA ASN A 215 5.50 2.05 13.26
C ASN A 215 5.60 0.77 14.09
N PRO A 216 5.73 0.87 15.41
CA PRO A 216 5.54 -0.28 16.28
C PRO A 216 4.15 -0.89 16.04
N LEU A 217 4.04 -2.20 16.04
CA LEU A 217 2.79 -2.93 15.76
C LEU A 217 2.22 -2.74 14.34
N ALA A 218 3.01 -2.19 13.41
CA ALA A 218 2.64 -2.21 12.00
C ALA A 218 2.54 -3.66 11.49
N PRO A 219 1.62 -3.94 10.54
CA PRO A 219 1.50 -5.27 9.97
C PRO A 219 2.78 -5.64 9.21
N ASP A 220 3.18 -6.90 9.33
CA ASP A 220 4.22 -7.47 8.49
C ASP A 220 3.66 -7.78 7.11
N PHE A 221 4.08 -7.02 6.09
CA PHE A 221 3.60 -7.22 4.73
C PHE A 221 4.11 -8.51 4.10
N GLU A 222 5.25 -9.04 4.51
CA GLU A 222 5.73 -10.34 4.03
C GLU A 222 4.82 -11.47 4.50
N PHE A 223 4.38 -11.39 5.77
CA PHE A 223 3.41 -12.32 6.32
C PHE A 223 2.02 -12.15 5.68
N ALA A 224 1.53 -10.92 5.58
CA ALA A 224 0.19 -10.61 5.07
C ALA A 224 0.01 -10.97 3.58
N LEU A 225 1.09 -10.99 2.79
CA LEU A 225 1.06 -11.31 1.36
C LEU A 225 1.25 -12.81 1.05
N LYS A 226 1.49 -13.66 2.06
CA LYS A 226 1.62 -15.10 1.83
C LYS A 226 0.38 -15.68 1.16
N GLY A 227 0.57 -16.29 -0.01
CA GLY A 227 -0.50 -16.87 -0.82
C GLY A 227 -1.23 -15.87 -1.73
N GLU A 228 -0.96 -14.57 -1.60
CA GLU A 228 -1.59 -13.48 -2.38
C GLU A 228 -0.61 -12.76 -3.32
N GLU A 229 0.57 -13.35 -3.55
CA GLU A 229 1.64 -12.72 -4.31
C GLU A 229 1.23 -12.40 -5.76
N ALA A 230 0.44 -13.29 -6.38
CA ALA A 230 -0.08 -13.09 -7.74
C ALA A 230 -1.09 -11.94 -7.80
N ASN A 231 -1.98 -11.84 -6.82
CA ASN A 231 -2.96 -10.77 -6.70
C ASN A 231 -2.27 -9.43 -6.45
N PHE A 232 -1.24 -9.43 -5.60
CA PHE A 232 -0.41 -8.26 -5.36
C PHE A 232 0.27 -7.75 -6.64
N GLN A 233 0.90 -8.65 -7.41
CA GLN A 233 1.53 -8.28 -8.68
C GLN A 233 0.49 -7.74 -9.68
N THR A 234 -0.70 -8.36 -9.76
CA THR A 234 -1.80 -7.87 -10.61
C THR A 234 -2.22 -6.44 -10.24
N GLY A 235 -2.29 -6.15 -8.95
CA GLY A 235 -2.55 -4.78 -8.45
C GLY A 235 -1.47 -3.78 -8.85
N LEU A 236 -0.19 -4.17 -8.75
CA LEU A 236 0.94 -3.34 -9.21
C LEU A 236 0.89 -3.09 -10.72
N ASP A 237 0.57 -4.12 -11.50
CA ASP A 237 0.43 -4.02 -12.96
C ASP A 237 -0.69 -3.05 -13.35
N ALA A 238 -1.82 -3.08 -12.63
CA ALA A 238 -2.91 -2.15 -12.82
C ALA A 238 -2.48 -0.70 -12.54
N LEU A 239 -1.83 -0.45 -11.41
CA LEU A 239 -1.34 0.88 -11.04
C LEU A 239 -0.27 1.39 -12.01
N ALA A 240 0.61 0.50 -12.50
CA ALA A 240 1.65 0.84 -13.48
C ALA A 240 1.10 1.26 -14.85
N LYS A 241 -0.15 0.89 -15.18
CA LYS A 241 -0.84 1.41 -16.38
C LYS A 241 -1.27 2.87 -16.22
N MET A 242 -1.62 3.28 -15.00
CA MET A 242 -2.09 4.66 -14.75
C MET A 242 -0.95 5.66 -14.71
N ALA A 243 0.17 5.32 -14.07
CA ALA A 243 1.35 6.18 -14.00
C ALA A 243 2.60 5.38 -13.62
N LYS A 244 3.77 6.04 -13.71
CA LYS A 244 5.01 5.45 -13.21
C LYS A 244 4.87 5.08 -11.74
N THR A 245 5.00 3.79 -11.44
CA THR A 245 4.75 3.26 -10.10
C THR A 245 6.05 2.88 -9.40
N TYR A 246 6.17 3.29 -8.15
CA TYR A 246 7.27 2.98 -7.26
C TYR A 246 6.77 2.09 -6.13
N LEU A 247 7.44 0.97 -5.91
CA LEU A 247 7.20 0.09 -4.78
C LEU A 247 8.26 0.37 -3.70
N ASN A 248 7.83 0.87 -2.57
CA ASN A 248 8.69 1.20 -1.44
C ASN A 248 8.70 0.03 -0.45
N ILE A 249 9.89 -0.49 -0.16
CA ILE A 249 10.10 -1.63 0.73
C ILE A 249 11.14 -1.30 1.80
N SER A 250 11.21 -2.08 2.86
CA SER A 250 12.33 -2.03 3.81
C SER A 250 13.49 -2.91 3.32
N VAL A 251 14.73 -2.48 3.55
CA VAL A 251 15.92 -3.32 3.29
C VAL A 251 15.92 -4.64 4.07
N LYS A 252 15.10 -4.74 5.11
CA LYS A 252 14.95 -5.94 5.94
C LYS A 252 14.05 -6.99 5.29
N GLN A 253 13.21 -6.61 4.33
CA GLN A 253 12.28 -7.49 3.64
C GLN A 253 13.00 -8.31 2.56
N LYS A 254 12.65 -9.58 2.44
CA LYS A 254 13.30 -10.56 1.56
C LYS A 254 12.34 -11.28 0.63
N ALA A 255 11.01 -11.19 0.85
CA ALA A 255 10.03 -11.88 0.03
C ALA A 255 10.17 -11.51 -1.45
N ALA A 256 10.18 -12.50 -2.33
CA ALA A 256 10.34 -12.30 -3.77
C ALA A 256 9.22 -11.41 -4.35
N ALA A 257 8.01 -11.51 -3.83
CA ALA A 257 6.89 -10.65 -4.24
C ALA A 257 7.17 -9.15 -4.06
N LEU A 258 8.01 -8.78 -3.09
CA LEU A 258 8.40 -7.39 -2.81
C LEU A 258 9.71 -7.01 -3.51
N THR A 259 10.72 -7.88 -3.44
CA THR A 259 12.08 -7.59 -3.93
C THR A 259 12.25 -7.79 -5.44
N GLN A 260 11.34 -8.55 -6.08
CA GLN A 260 11.36 -8.90 -7.50
C GLN A 260 10.07 -8.53 -8.22
N ALA A 261 9.27 -7.61 -7.66
CA ALA A 261 8.05 -7.11 -8.28
C ALA A 261 8.33 -6.53 -9.67
N LYS A 262 7.44 -6.85 -10.63
CA LYS A 262 7.59 -6.45 -12.02
C LYS A 262 6.82 -5.15 -12.32
N ASN A 263 7.20 -4.49 -13.41
CA ASN A 263 6.54 -3.28 -13.94
C ASN A 263 6.53 -2.08 -12.99
N VAL A 264 7.33 -2.11 -11.93
CA VAL A 264 7.47 -1.04 -10.94
C VAL A 264 8.94 -0.75 -10.65
N THR A 265 9.23 0.44 -10.16
CA THR A 265 10.57 0.79 -9.67
C THR A 265 10.62 0.50 -8.17
N ILE A 266 11.46 -0.45 -7.76
CA ILE A 266 11.62 -0.80 -6.35
C ILE A 266 12.58 0.19 -5.70
N THR A 267 12.16 0.74 -4.55
CA THR A 267 12.98 1.62 -3.70
C THR A 267 13.01 1.04 -2.29
N ALA A 268 14.21 0.76 -1.80
CA ALA A 268 14.39 0.24 -0.45
C ALA A 268 14.77 1.35 0.52
N PHE A 269 14.20 1.30 1.71
CA PHE A 269 14.45 2.25 2.79
C PHE A 269 15.21 1.56 3.92
N ASP A 270 16.28 2.23 4.38
CA ASP A 270 17.10 1.83 5.51
C ASP A 270 17.17 2.98 6.51
N GLY A 271 16.81 2.72 7.76
CA GLY A 271 16.90 3.72 8.81
C GLY A 271 15.80 3.59 9.87
N PRO A 272 15.86 4.47 10.88
CA PRO A 272 14.92 4.47 12.01
C PRO A 272 13.54 5.03 11.61
N HIS A 273 12.58 4.85 12.51
CA HIS A 273 11.25 5.47 12.39
C HIS A 273 11.35 7.02 12.42
N PRO A 274 10.58 7.75 11.60
CA PRO A 274 9.60 7.27 10.62
C PRO A 274 10.24 6.97 9.26
N ALA A 275 10.28 5.69 8.90
CA ALA A 275 10.66 5.23 7.56
C ALA A 275 9.43 4.64 6.87
N ARG A 276 8.87 5.34 5.86
CA ARG A 276 7.71 4.89 5.08
C ARG A 276 7.48 5.72 3.81
#